data_c8878823fd989f5310166c5903d02554
#
_entry.id   c8878823fd989f5310166c5903d02554
#
_cell.length_a   1.000
_cell.length_b   1.000
_cell.length_c   1.000
_cell.angle_alpha   90.00
_cell.angle_beta   90.00
_cell.angle_gamma   90.00
#
_symmetry.space_group_name_H-M   'P 1'
#
loop_
_entity.id
_entity.type
_entity.pdbx_description
1 polymer ?
#
loop_
_entity_poly.entity_id
_entity_poly.type
_entity_poly.pdbx_seq_one_letter_code
_entity_poly.pdbx_strand_id
1 'polypeptide(L)'
;MTRTMIATAIALPLLVAGSASAGIADYSGQLELVPQTEAPISFKWGDMASDEHMALYVETTGHTLDSALMADIPGNDGTYHRFARPAQPFAIPAGTSIDSYFIHQELVGNDYNKFGSMEFTITFEQPILGLIVGGDWHDGTLYRTTLDNSDFLAGPSVLHTKNADNRRRGALEGLAHAEFLTISDDGYTLSGSLHSRSIHVDNVRVITQGSVIPTPGAAALLGLAGMLGVSRRRKA
;
A
#
# COMPACT_ATOMS: atom_id res chain seq x y z
N MET A 1 49.35 34.86 -34.23
CA MET A 1 48.11 34.06 -34.51
C MET A 1 47.71 33.29 -33.29
N THR A 2 46.82 33.82 -32.51
CA THR A 2 46.40 33.25 -31.23
C THR A 2 45.11 32.44 -31.46
N ARG A 3 45.15 31.12 -31.25
CA ARG A 3 43.99 30.23 -31.38
C ARG A 3 43.23 30.21 -30.05
N THR A 4 42.02 30.77 -30.04
CA THR A 4 41.09 30.71 -28.93
C THR A 4 40.42 29.35 -28.97
N MET A 5 40.65 28.48 -27.94
CA MET A 5 39.88 27.27 -27.73
C MET A 5 38.54 27.63 -27.02
N ILE A 6 37.42 27.38 -27.69
CA ILE A 6 36.10 27.48 -27.09
C ILE A 6 35.80 26.12 -26.46
N ALA A 7 35.77 26.07 -25.14
CA ALA A 7 35.32 24.91 -24.39
C ALA A 7 33.78 24.94 -24.30
N THR A 8 33.14 24.03 -25.02
CA THR A 8 31.67 23.86 -24.93
C THR A 8 31.37 23.00 -23.71
N ALA A 9 30.88 23.62 -22.65
CA ALA A 9 30.36 22.92 -21.50
C ALA A 9 29.01 22.25 -21.86
N ILE A 10 28.98 20.94 -21.91
CA ILE A 10 27.75 20.17 -22.03
C ILE A 10 27.13 20.09 -20.62
N ALA A 11 26.09 20.89 -20.39
CA ALA A 11 25.27 20.75 -19.20
C ALA A 11 24.45 19.45 -19.33
N LEU A 12 24.76 18.45 -18.52
CA LEU A 12 23.89 17.30 -18.31
C LEU A 12 22.65 17.78 -17.56
N PRO A 13 21.43 17.53 -18.07
CA PRO A 13 20.25 17.75 -17.27
C PRO A 13 20.29 16.77 -16.09
N LEU A 14 20.28 17.34 -14.88
CA LEU A 14 20.08 16.59 -13.65
C LEU A 14 18.63 16.12 -13.68
N LEU A 15 18.40 14.85 -14.03
CA LEU A 15 17.08 14.24 -13.83
C LEU A 15 16.87 14.17 -12.30
N VAL A 16 16.11 15.10 -11.77
CA VAL A 16 15.50 14.96 -10.45
C VAL A 16 14.46 13.84 -10.62
N ALA A 17 14.86 12.62 -10.29
CA ALA A 17 13.92 11.55 -10.06
C ALA A 17 13.06 12.00 -8.89
N GLY A 18 11.86 12.50 -9.18
CA GLY A 18 10.81 12.59 -8.16
C GLY A 18 10.71 11.18 -7.58
N SER A 19 10.71 11.08 -6.26
CA SER A 19 10.37 9.85 -5.57
C SER A 19 8.93 9.50 -5.95
N ALA A 20 8.76 8.73 -7.03
CA ALA A 20 7.51 8.06 -7.30
C ALA A 20 7.22 7.25 -6.02
N SER A 21 6.10 7.51 -5.38
CA SER A 21 5.64 6.68 -4.28
C SER A 21 5.41 5.30 -4.88
N ALA A 22 6.24 4.34 -4.51
CA ALA A 22 6.36 3.07 -5.21
C ALA A 22 4.97 2.44 -5.43
N GLY A 23 4.50 2.42 -6.68
CA GLY A 23 3.25 1.79 -7.10
C GLY A 23 1.95 2.55 -6.82
N ILE A 24 1.98 3.74 -6.21
CA ILE A 24 0.82 4.62 -6.03
C ILE A 24 0.85 5.70 -7.11
N ALA A 25 -0.15 5.72 -7.97
CA ALA A 25 -0.29 6.72 -9.03
C ALA A 25 -0.90 8.03 -8.50
N ASP A 26 -1.90 7.92 -7.61
CA ASP A 26 -2.57 9.07 -6.99
C ASP A 26 -3.28 8.66 -5.70
N TYR A 27 -3.51 9.60 -4.80
CA TYR A 27 -4.37 9.41 -3.63
C TYR A 27 -5.01 10.73 -3.17
N SER A 28 -6.17 10.62 -2.56
CA SER A 28 -6.95 11.76 -2.09
C SER A 28 -7.84 11.40 -0.89
N GLY A 29 -8.56 12.39 -0.37
CA GLY A 29 -9.36 12.25 0.84
C GLY A 29 -8.53 12.46 2.10
N GLN A 30 -8.88 11.75 3.16
CA GLN A 30 -8.23 11.88 4.47
C GLN A 30 -7.09 10.88 4.63
N LEU A 31 -6.13 10.89 3.70
CA LEU A 31 -4.93 10.04 3.73
C LEU A 31 -3.67 10.87 3.88
N GLU A 32 -2.73 10.36 4.67
CA GLU A 32 -1.36 10.86 4.77
C GLU A 32 -0.38 9.74 4.47
N LEU A 33 0.50 9.95 3.49
CA LEU A 33 1.53 8.99 3.15
C LEU A 33 2.65 9.03 4.19
N VAL A 34 2.85 7.93 4.90
CA VAL A 34 3.91 7.78 5.90
C VAL A 34 5.24 7.48 5.21
N PRO A 35 6.28 8.30 5.43
CA PRO A 35 7.60 8.05 4.84
C PRO A 35 8.21 6.73 5.35
N GLN A 36 8.77 5.93 4.46
CA GLN A 36 9.46 4.68 4.82
C GLN A 36 10.77 4.89 5.62
N THR A 37 11.27 6.13 5.69
CA THR A 37 12.57 6.46 6.30
C THR A 37 12.54 6.55 7.82
N GLU A 38 11.37 6.58 8.42
CA GLU A 38 11.18 6.66 9.86
C GLU A 38 10.99 5.26 10.45
N ALA A 39 12.06 4.59 10.84
CA ALA A 39 11.99 3.31 11.54
C ALA A 39 12.39 3.46 13.02
N PRO A 40 11.73 2.73 13.95
CA PRO A 40 10.63 1.81 13.72
C PRO A 40 9.29 2.51 13.54
N ILE A 41 8.53 2.14 12.50
CA ILE A 41 7.16 2.60 12.32
C ILE A 41 6.25 1.78 13.21
N SER A 42 5.36 2.43 13.95
CA SER A 42 4.45 1.76 14.87
C SER A 42 2.99 2.06 14.53
N PHE A 43 2.26 1.03 14.14
CA PHE A 43 0.80 1.02 13.99
C PHE A 43 0.14 0.38 15.22
N LYS A 44 0.78 0.49 16.37
CA LYS A 44 0.14 0.11 17.64
C LYS A 44 -0.85 1.19 18.04
N TRP A 45 -1.87 0.74 18.74
CA TRP A 45 -2.87 1.66 19.29
C TRP A 45 -2.23 2.80 20.08
N GLY A 46 -2.59 4.03 19.76
CA GLY A 46 -2.09 5.27 20.34
C GLY A 46 -0.88 5.88 19.64
N ASP A 47 -0.21 5.16 18.73
CA ASP A 47 1.04 5.64 18.14
C ASP A 47 0.82 6.46 16.86
N MET A 48 -0.24 6.15 16.09
CA MET A 48 -0.56 6.84 14.82
C MET A 48 -1.97 7.45 14.83
N ALA A 49 -2.48 7.76 16.02
CA ALA A 49 -3.83 8.29 16.17
C ALA A 49 -3.98 9.70 15.58
N SER A 50 -4.99 9.89 14.73
CA SER A 50 -5.36 11.19 14.15
C SER A 50 -6.88 11.30 14.00
N ASP A 51 -7.41 12.50 14.23
CA ASP A 51 -8.81 12.83 13.96
C ASP A 51 -9.01 13.42 12.54
N GLU A 52 -7.92 13.63 11.80
CA GLU A 52 -7.93 14.35 10.52
C GLU A 52 -7.57 13.45 9.34
N HIS A 53 -6.72 12.44 9.54
CA HIS A 53 -6.23 11.59 8.46
C HIS A 53 -5.95 10.16 8.90
N MET A 54 -5.98 9.26 7.94
CA MET A 54 -5.51 7.87 8.04
C MET A 54 -4.08 7.78 7.53
N ALA A 55 -3.27 6.93 8.14
CA ALA A 55 -1.93 6.64 7.65
C ALA A 55 -1.98 5.68 6.45
N LEU A 56 -1.33 6.06 5.34
CA LEU A 56 -1.07 5.19 4.18
C LEU A 56 0.42 4.84 4.18
N TYR A 57 0.74 3.56 4.22
CA TYR A 57 2.11 3.09 4.28
C TYR A 57 2.40 2.06 3.18
N VAL A 58 3.54 2.21 2.48
CA VAL A 58 4.03 1.21 1.52
C VAL A 58 4.84 0.17 2.28
N GLU A 59 4.33 -1.04 2.46
CA GLU A 59 4.98 -2.09 3.24
C GLU A 59 6.12 -2.76 2.46
N THR A 60 5.84 -3.19 1.24
CA THR A 60 6.83 -3.84 0.36
C THR A 60 6.47 -3.63 -1.10
N THR A 61 7.48 -3.70 -1.97
CA THR A 61 7.33 -3.64 -3.43
C THR A 61 8.12 -4.76 -4.10
N GLY A 62 7.54 -5.37 -5.14
CA GLY A 62 8.17 -6.44 -5.91
C GLY A 62 8.45 -7.71 -5.09
N HIS A 63 7.74 -7.93 -3.98
CA HIS A 63 7.91 -9.12 -3.14
C HIS A 63 7.33 -10.35 -3.84
N THR A 64 8.12 -11.39 -3.99
CA THR A 64 7.63 -12.68 -4.51
C THR A 64 7.18 -13.56 -3.34
N LEU A 65 5.94 -14.00 -3.38
CA LEU A 65 5.36 -14.84 -2.33
C LEU A 65 6.00 -16.23 -2.30
N ASP A 66 6.59 -16.62 -1.18
CA ASP A 66 7.12 -17.97 -0.97
C ASP A 66 6.01 -19.02 -0.75
N SER A 67 4.86 -18.58 -0.27
CA SER A 67 3.66 -19.38 -0.03
C SER A 67 2.41 -18.60 -0.42
N ALA A 68 1.27 -19.29 -0.53
CA ALA A 68 0.01 -18.62 -0.83
C ALA A 68 -0.37 -17.62 0.28
N LEU A 69 -0.76 -16.41 -0.14
CA LEU A 69 -1.25 -15.35 0.75
C LEU A 69 -2.77 -15.35 0.76
N MET A 70 -3.37 -15.44 1.93
CA MET A 70 -4.83 -15.38 2.09
C MET A 70 -5.30 -13.94 2.12
N ALA A 71 -6.27 -13.61 1.28
CA ALA A 71 -6.95 -12.32 1.25
C ALA A 71 -8.46 -12.49 1.44
N ASP A 72 -9.11 -11.49 2.03
CA ASP A 72 -10.53 -11.54 2.40
C ASP A 72 -11.45 -11.13 1.24
N ILE A 73 -10.98 -10.20 0.40
CA ILE A 73 -11.75 -9.64 -0.73
C ILE A 73 -10.91 -9.78 -1.99
N PRO A 74 -11.43 -10.41 -3.07
CA PRO A 74 -10.73 -10.48 -4.34
C PRO A 74 -10.60 -9.09 -5.00
N GLY A 75 -9.60 -8.91 -5.84
CA GLY A 75 -9.35 -7.68 -6.59
C GLY A 75 -10.34 -7.43 -7.74
N ASN A 76 -11.53 -7.97 -7.66
CA ASN A 76 -12.60 -7.75 -8.64
C ASN A 76 -13.30 -6.42 -8.35
N ASP A 77 -13.91 -5.86 -9.39
CA ASP A 77 -14.79 -4.70 -9.26
C ASP A 77 -15.94 -4.95 -8.29
N GLY A 78 -16.33 -3.93 -7.57
CA GLY A 78 -17.47 -3.99 -6.66
C GLY A 78 -17.32 -3.18 -5.39
N THR A 79 -18.44 -3.05 -4.70
CA THR A 79 -18.49 -2.42 -3.38
C THR A 79 -18.70 -3.46 -2.31
N TYR A 80 -17.81 -3.47 -1.34
CA TYR A 80 -17.75 -4.41 -0.24
C TYR A 80 -18.05 -3.69 1.08
N HIS A 81 -18.87 -4.32 1.89
CA HIS A 81 -19.18 -3.92 3.26
C HIS A 81 -19.42 -5.19 4.10
N ARG A 82 -19.65 -5.05 5.38
CA ARG A 82 -19.79 -6.19 6.30
C ARG A 82 -20.62 -7.37 5.77
N PHE A 83 -21.72 -7.10 5.07
CA PHE A 83 -22.63 -8.14 4.59
C PHE A 83 -22.48 -8.51 3.11
N ALA A 84 -21.65 -7.77 2.37
CA ALA A 84 -21.42 -7.97 0.92
C ALA A 84 -19.99 -8.46 0.59
N ARG A 85 -19.19 -8.84 1.57
CA ARG A 85 -17.89 -9.44 1.35
C ARG A 85 -18.00 -10.94 1.17
N PRO A 86 -17.02 -11.59 0.50
CA PRO A 86 -16.96 -13.04 0.41
C PRO A 86 -16.96 -13.70 1.79
N ALA A 87 -17.69 -14.81 1.92
CA ALA A 87 -17.81 -15.55 3.18
C ALA A 87 -16.51 -16.29 3.56
N GLN A 88 -15.61 -16.51 2.61
CA GLN A 88 -14.35 -17.24 2.80
C GLN A 88 -13.20 -16.48 2.13
N PRO A 89 -12.04 -16.41 2.77
CA PRO A 89 -10.83 -15.91 2.15
C PRO A 89 -10.47 -16.70 0.91
N PHE A 90 -9.78 -16.05 -0.03
CA PHE A 90 -9.21 -16.70 -1.22
C PHE A 90 -7.67 -16.62 -1.17
N ALA A 91 -7.00 -17.42 -1.97
CA ALA A 91 -5.55 -17.50 -1.98
C ALA A 91 -4.96 -16.75 -3.19
N ILE A 92 -4.05 -15.81 -2.94
CA ILE A 92 -3.11 -15.32 -3.96
C ILE A 92 -1.97 -16.35 -4.04
N PRO A 93 -1.70 -16.94 -5.21
CA PRO A 93 -0.78 -18.08 -5.30
C PRO A 93 0.66 -17.75 -4.90
N ALA A 94 1.39 -18.76 -4.41
CA ALA A 94 2.83 -18.71 -4.27
C ALA A 94 3.50 -18.40 -5.63
N GLY A 95 4.63 -17.71 -5.61
CA GLY A 95 5.33 -17.27 -6.82
C GLY A 95 4.77 -15.98 -7.44
N THR A 96 3.64 -15.47 -6.97
CA THR A 96 3.11 -14.17 -7.41
C THR A 96 4.01 -13.05 -6.87
N SER A 97 4.43 -12.13 -7.77
CA SER A 97 5.07 -10.87 -7.35
C SER A 97 4.00 -9.89 -6.94
N ILE A 98 4.15 -9.26 -5.78
CA ILE A 98 3.18 -8.35 -5.20
C ILE A 98 3.82 -7.07 -4.68
N ASP A 99 3.02 -6.00 -4.63
CA ASP A 99 3.25 -4.84 -3.77
C ASP A 99 2.20 -4.84 -2.66
N SER A 100 2.55 -4.34 -1.48
CA SER A 100 1.66 -4.29 -0.33
C SER A 100 1.61 -2.89 0.26
N TYR A 101 0.40 -2.43 0.54
CA TYR A 101 0.10 -1.12 1.12
C TYR A 101 -0.79 -1.29 2.33
N PHE A 102 -0.54 -0.50 3.37
CA PHE A 102 -1.29 -0.56 4.62
C PHE A 102 -1.97 0.76 4.91
N ILE A 103 -3.29 0.72 5.10
CA ILE A 103 -4.09 1.85 5.53
C ILE A 103 -4.46 1.62 6.99
N HIS A 104 -4.20 2.62 7.82
CA HIS A 104 -4.46 2.57 9.25
C HIS A 104 -5.27 3.77 9.68
N GLN A 105 -6.43 3.52 10.28
CA GLN A 105 -7.26 4.53 10.94
C GLN A 105 -7.28 4.30 12.43
N GLU A 106 -6.98 5.35 13.18
CA GLU A 106 -7.13 5.40 14.61
C GLU A 106 -7.51 6.81 15.05
N LEU A 107 -8.53 6.96 15.86
CA LEU A 107 -8.94 8.26 16.41
C LEU A 107 -8.17 8.58 17.69
N VAL A 108 -7.84 9.84 17.86
CA VAL A 108 -7.17 10.33 19.08
C VAL A 108 -8.04 10.11 20.31
N GLY A 109 -7.46 9.53 21.36
CA GLY A 109 -8.09 9.40 22.66
C GLY A 109 -8.46 7.98 23.06
N ASN A 110 -9.25 7.87 24.12
CA ASN A 110 -9.71 6.59 24.69
C ASN A 110 -11.16 6.71 25.14
N ASP A 111 -12.00 7.37 24.35
CA ASP A 111 -13.41 7.55 24.64
C ASP A 111 -14.25 6.55 23.85
N TYR A 112 -14.91 5.63 24.55
CA TYR A 112 -15.80 4.62 23.94
C TYR A 112 -16.91 5.22 23.09
N ASN A 113 -17.33 6.47 23.37
CA ASN A 113 -18.42 7.15 22.66
C ASN A 113 -17.91 8.04 21.51
N LYS A 114 -16.59 8.16 21.32
CA LYS A 114 -16.03 8.92 20.22
C LYS A 114 -15.96 8.03 18.97
N PHE A 115 -16.61 8.46 17.91
CA PHE A 115 -16.62 7.84 16.59
C PHE A 115 -16.17 8.82 15.54
N GLY A 116 -15.59 8.31 14.47
CA GLY A 116 -15.23 9.12 13.30
C GLY A 116 -15.17 8.27 12.05
N SER A 117 -15.67 8.84 10.95
CA SER A 117 -15.52 8.27 9.60
C SER A 117 -14.51 9.08 8.83
N MET A 118 -13.68 8.39 8.06
CA MET A 118 -12.71 8.99 7.14
C MET A 118 -12.86 8.36 5.76
N GLU A 119 -12.89 9.20 4.74
CA GLU A 119 -13.04 8.78 3.35
C GLU A 119 -11.72 8.90 2.60
N PHE A 120 -11.51 8.00 1.64
CA PHE A 120 -10.29 7.98 0.85
C PHE A 120 -10.51 7.42 -0.56
N THR A 121 -9.56 7.76 -1.43
CA THR A 121 -9.39 7.15 -2.75
C THR A 121 -7.90 6.98 -3.02
N ILE A 122 -7.50 5.81 -3.53
CA ILE A 122 -6.12 5.51 -3.94
C ILE A 122 -6.19 4.88 -5.32
N THR A 123 -5.39 5.40 -6.26
CA THR A 123 -5.18 4.78 -7.57
C THR A 123 -3.77 4.19 -7.61
N PHE A 124 -3.67 2.92 -7.95
CA PHE A 124 -2.42 2.18 -8.05
C PHE A 124 -1.92 2.11 -9.50
N GLU A 125 -0.61 1.95 -9.68
CA GLU A 125 -0.01 1.72 -11.00
C GLU A 125 -0.23 0.29 -11.50
N GLN A 126 -0.56 -0.63 -10.60
CA GLN A 126 -0.78 -2.04 -10.88
C GLN A 126 -2.16 -2.48 -10.37
N PRO A 127 -2.80 -3.49 -11.01
CA PRO A 127 -4.12 -3.93 -10.61
C PRO A 127 -4.13 -4.50 -9.19
N ILE A 128 -5.21 -4.25 -8.47
CA ILE A 128 -5.47 -4.80 -7.15
C ILE A 128 -5.74 -6.30 -7.30
N LEU A 129 -4.97 -7.11 -6.58
CA LEU A 129 -5.15 -8.57 -6.52
C LEU A 129 -6.12 -8.96 -5.41
N GLY A 130 -6.12 -8.19 -4.31
CA GLY A 130 -6.99 -8.44 -3.18
C GLY A 130 -6.81 -7.48 -2.03
N LEU A 131 -7.78 -7.51 -1.12
CA LEU A 131 -7.75 -6.75 0.12
C LEU A 131 -7.74 -7.70 1.32
N ILE A 132 -6.97 -7.34 2.34
CA ILE A 132 -6.93 -8.01 3.63
C ILE A 132 -7.46 -7.03 4.66
N VAL A 133 -8.66 -7.30 5.15
CA VAL A 133 -9.38 -6.42 6.08
C VAL A 133 -9.47 -7.00 7.49
N GLY A 134 -9.20 -8.30 7.65
CA GLY A 134 -9.24 -8.99 8.95
C GLY A 134 -10.60 -8.91 9.63
N GLY A 135 -10.66 -9.48 10.80
CA GLY A 135 -11.63 -9.23 11.85
C GLY A 135 -13.11 -9.15 11.55
N ASP A 136 -13.82 -10.27 11.48
CA ASP A 136 -15.27 -10.28 11.65
C ASP A 136 -15.70 -11.11 12.88
N TRP A 137 -16.82 -10.69 13.50
CA TRP A 137 -17.60 -11.50 14.40
C TRP A 137 -18.58 -12.33 13.58
N HIS A 138 -18.18 -13.51 13.15
CA HIS A 138 -19.12 -14.50 12.68
C HIS A 138 -19.15 -15.63 13.72
N ASP A 139 -20.29 -15.86 14.34
CA ASP A 139 -20.56 -16.94 15.31
C ASP A 139 -19.64 -16.99 16.52
N GLY A 140 -19.14 -15.85 17.01
CA GLY A 140 -18.25 -15.78 18.17
C GLY A 140 -16.82 -16.22 17.89
N THR A 141 -16.50 -16.59 16.65
CA THR A 141 -15.14 -16.92 16.20
C THR A 141 -14.59 -15.71 15.45
N LEU A 142 -13.53 -15.12 15.99
CA LEU A 142 -12.85 -14.01 15.35
C LEU A 142 -12.00 -14.53 14.18
N TYR A 143 -12.41 -14.24 12.95
CA TYR A 143 -11.55 -14.39 11.77
C TYR A 143 -10.49 -13.28 11.77
N ARG A 144 -9.53 -13.38 12.69
CA ARG A 144 -8.46 -12.40 12.91
C ARG A 144 -7.21 -12.71 12.13
N THR A 145 -7.20 -13.83 11.41
CA THR A 145 -5.96 -14.46 11.01
C THR A 145 -5.35 -13.87 9.76
N THR A 146 -6.14 -13.27 8.86
CA THR A 146 -5.61 -12.78 7.57
C THR A 146 -4.68 -11.59 7.76
N LEU A 147 -5.07 -10.56 8.54
CA LEU A 147 -4.20 -9.41 8.83
C LEU A 147 -2.96 -9.82 9.61
N ASP A 148 -3.13 -10.52 10.74
CA ASP A 148 -2.00 -10.92 11.59
C ASP A 148 -1.03 -11.86 10.85
N ASN A 149 -1.54 -12.77 10.02
CA ASN A 149 -0.73 -13.69 9.23
C ASN A 149 -0.01 -13.02 8.07
N SER A 150 -0.44 -11.84 7.64
CA SER A 150 0.17 -11.06 6.57
C SER A 150 1.12 -9.96 7.06
N ASP A 151 1.31 -9.78 8.37
CA ASP A 151 2.19 -8.74 8.93
C ASP A 151 3.66 -8.88 8.53
N PHE A 152 4.08 -10.07 8.06
CA PHE A 152 5.43 -10.26 7.53
C PHE A 152 5.74 -9.37 6.31
N LEU A 153 4.72 -8.89 5.60
CA LEU A 153 4.86 -8.00 4.44
C LEU A 153 5.42 -6.62 4.82
N ALA A 154 5.13 -6.15 6.03
CA ALA A 154 5.63 -4.88 6.55
C ALA A 154 7.10 -4.93 7.01
N GLY A 155 7.66 -6.15 7.13
CA GLY A 155 9.01 -6.35 7.65
C GLY A 155 9.12 -6.22 9.17
N PRO A 156 10.27 -6.60 9.74
CA PRO A 156 10.45 -6.73 11.20
C PRO A 156 10.51 -5.40 11.95
N SER A 157 10.73 -4.29 11.27
CA SER A 157 10.80 -2.96 11.89
C SER A 157 9.46 -2.27 12.04
N VAL A 158 8.38 -2.84 11.49
CA VAL A 158 7.02 -2.31 11.62
C VAL A 158 6.29 -3.03 12.74
N LEU A 159 5.72 -2.25 13.66
CA LEU A 159 4.97 -2.76 14.80
C LEU A 159 3.47 -2.60 14.56
N HIS A 160 2.73 -3.66 14.77
CA HIS A 160 1.27 -3.66 14.65
C HIS A 160 0.60 -3.95 16.00
N THR A 161 -0.61 -3.41 16.20
CA THR A 161 -1.48 -3.87 17.28
C THR A 161 -1.78 -5.34 17.08
N LYS A 162 -1.52 -6.15 18.11
CA LYS A 162 -1.89 -7.56 18.09
C LYS A 162 -3.29 -7.74 18.67
N ASN A 163 -4.03 -8.70 18.13
CA ASN A 163 -5.36 -9.02 18.65
C ASN A 163 -5.34 -9.50 20.12
N ALA A 164 -4.19 -10.00 20.61
CA ALA A 164 -3.99 -10.36 22.01
C ALA A 164 -4.15 -9.18 22.99
N ASP A 165 -4.02 -7.95 22.50
CA ASP A 165 -4.14 -6.73 23.31
C ASP A 165 -5.60 -6.31 23.56
N ASN A 166 -6.58 -7.18 23.31
CA ASN A 166 -8.03 -6.92 23.39
C ASN A 166 -8.51 -5.71 22.55
N ARG A 167 -7.70 -5.29 21.58
CA ARG A 167 -8.05 -4.23 20.63
C ARG A 167 -8.53 -4.88 19.33
N ARG A 168 -9.65 -4.38 18.82
CA ARG A 168 -10.12 -4.82 17.52
C ARG A 168 -9.22 -4.24 16.45
N ARG A 169 -8.82 -5.08 15.53
CA ARG A 169 -7.98 -4.74 14.39
C ARG A 169 -8.64 -5.33 13.14
N GLY A 170 -9.09 -4.47 12.28
CA GLY A 170 -9.77 -4.87 11.06
C GLY A 170 -10.62 -3.73 10.54
N ALA A 171 -11.19 -3.92 9.38
CA ALA A 171 -12.17 -3.03 8.78
C ALA A 171 -13.41 -3.82 8.39
N LEU A 172 -14.50 -3.13 8.06
CA LEU A 172 -15.78 -3.69 7.66
C LEU A 172 -16.51 -4.51 8.75
N GLU A 173 -16.10 -4.40 10.02
CA GLU A 173 -16.85 -4.94 11.16
C GLU A 173 -17.82 -3.95 11.76
N GLY A 174 -17.76 -2.70 11.34
CA GLY A 174 -18.39 -1.54 11.95
C GLY A 174 -19.89 -1.54 12.06
N LEU A 175 -20.39 -0.50 12.69
CA LEU A 175 -21.82 -0.26 12.88
C LEU A 175 -22.50 -0.11 11.52
N ALA A 176 -23.30 -1.09 11.18
CA ALA A 176 -24.27 -1.14 10.09
C ALA A 176 -24.10 -0.05 9.00
N HIS A 177 -23.44 -0.36 7.90
CA HIS A 177 -23.40 0.43 6.65
C HIS A 177 -22.53 1.70 6.62
N ALA A 178 -21.78 2.03 7.67
CA ALA A 178 -20.90 3.20 7.67
C ALA A 178 -19.57 2.93 6.95
N GLU A 179 -19.12 1.66 6.94
CA GLU A 179 -17.88 1.25 6.31
C GLU A 179 -18.11 0.56 4.98
N PHE A 180 -17.36 0.99 3.99
CA PHE A 180 -17.34 0.32 2.69
C PHE A 180 -15.99 0.47 2.01
N LEU A 181 -15.69 -0.46 1.12
CA LEU A 181 -14.56 -0.44 0.21
C LEU A 181 -15.09 -0.71 -1.19
N THR A 182 -14.71 0.11 -2.15
CA THR A 182 -15.10 -0.03 -3.56
C THR A 182 -13.86 -0.15 -4.41
N ILE A 183 -13.75 -1.23 -5.18
CA ILE A 183 -12.76 -1.41 -6.23
C ILE A 183 -13.41 -0.99 -7.55
N SER A 184 -12.75 -0.14 -8.31
CA SER A 184 -13.21 0.32 -9.62
C SER A 184 -13.29 -0.80 -10.66
N ASP A 185 -14.10 -0.62 -11.72
CA ASP A 185 -14.30 -1.61 -12.78
C ASP A 185 -12.99 -2.00 -13.51
N ASP A 186 -12.00 -1.12 -13.54
CA ASP A 186 -10.69 -1.39 -14.12
C ASP A 186 -9.73 -2.11 -13.14
N GLY A 187 -10.10 -2.22 -11.87
CA GLY A 187 -9.33 -2.88 -10.83
C GLY A 187 -8.12 -2.09 -10.29
N TYR A 188 -7.98 -0.80 -10.62
CA TYR A 188 -6.80 -0.02 -10.23
C TYR A 188 -7.07 0.98 -9.10
N THR A 189 -8.33 1.31 -8.84
CA THR A 189 -8.68 2.31 -7.84
C THR A 189 -9.45 1.67 -6.68
N LEU A 190 -9.00 1.94 -5.46
CA LEU A 190 -9.71 1.64 -4.23
C LEU A 190 -10.24 2.93 -3.62
N SER A 191 -11.54 3.02 -3.41
CA SER A 191 -12.19 4.07 -2.63
C SER A 191 -12.88 3.46 -1.42
N GLY A 192 -13.01 4.21 -0.35
CA GLY A 192 -13.69 3.70 0.81
C GLY A 192 -13.97 4.72 1.90
N SER A 193 -14.70 4.26 2.89
CA SER A 193 -14.90 4.93 4.17
C SER A 193 -14.64 3.93 5.29
N LEU A 194 -13.74 4.28 6.20
CA LEU A 194 -13.52 3.56 7.44
C LEU A 194 -14.22 4.32 8.58
N HIS A 195 -14.74 3.58 9.56
CA HIS A 195 -15.49 4.15 10.67
C HIS A 195 -15.04 3.54 11.99
N SER A 196 -14.11 4.19 12.65
CA SER A 196 -13.52 3.71 13.88
C SER A 196 -14.09 4.37 15.13
N ARG A 197 -13.86 3.69 16.27
CA ARG A 197 -13.96 4.28 17.62
C ARG A 197 -12.58 4.58 18.14
N SER A 198 -12.44 5.56 19.02
CA SER A 198 -11.11 5.89 19.59
C SER A 198 -10.48 4.79 20.45
N ILE A 199 -11.16 3.68 20.68
CA ILE A 199 -10.65 2.49 21.36
C ILE A 199 -10.34 1.32 20.42
N HIS A 200 -10.57 1.50 19.11
CA HIS A 200 -10.33 0.48 18.07
C HIS A 200 -9.43 1.06 16.99
N VAL A 201 -8.87 0.21 16.19
CA VAL A 201 -8.09 0.56 15.00
C VAL A 201 -8.68 -0.17 13.80
N ASP A 202 -8.88 0.56 12.71
CA ASP A 202 -9.31 -0.04 11.45
C ASP A 202 -8.13 -0.10 10.49
N ASN A 203 -7.92 -1.28 9.92
CA ASN A 203 -6.79 -1.54 9.05
C ASN A 203 -7.25 -2.22 7.77
N VAL A 204 -6.72 -1.74 6.66
CA VAL A 204 -6.88 -2.37 5.35
C VAL A 204 -5.49 -2.58 4.76
N ARG A 205 -5.17 -3.81 4.36
CA ARG A 205 -4.00 -4.09 3.53
C ARG A 205 -4.43 -4.30 2.09
N VAL A 206 -3.85 -3.53 1.18
CA VAL A 206 -4.10 -3.64 -0.25
C VAL A 206 -2.94 -4.41 -0.88
N ILE A 207 -3.25 -5.47 -1.60
CA ILE A 207 -2.28 -6.25 -2.36
C ILE A 207 -2.50 -5.98 -3.84
N THR A 208 -1.50 -5.43 -4.50
CA THR A 208 -1.51 -5.26 -5.96
C THR A 208 -0.56 -6.24 -6.65
N GLN A 209 -0.65 -6.36 -7.96
CA GLN A 209 0.39 -6.99 -8.77
C GLN A 209 1.72 -6.27 -8.52
N GLY A 210 2.80 -7.01 -8.35
CA GLY A 210 4.11 -6.41 -8.09
C GLY A 210 4.61 -5.60 -9.27
N SER A 211 5.12 -4.43 -8.98
CA SER A 211 5.78 -3.58 -9.96
C SER A 211 7.02 -4.29 -10.50
N VAL A 212 7.15 -4.36 -11.82
CA VAL A 212 8.37 -4.86 -12.44
C VAL A 212 9.42 -3.76 -12.28
N ILE A 213 10.18 -3.81 -11.20
CA ILE A 213 11.34 -2.93 -11.04
C ILE A 213 12.38 -3.40 -12.08
N PRO A 214 12.70 -2.58 -13.10
CA PRO A 214 13.79 -2.93 -14.02
C PRO A 214 15.06 -3.16 -13.19
N THR A 215 15.59 -4.38 -13.22
CA THR A 215 16.86 -4.64 -12.51
C THR A 215 17.90 -3.60 -12.95
N PRO A 216 18.67 -3.00 -12.04
CA PRO A 216 19.65 -1.97 -12.38
C PRO A 216 20.58 -2.36 -13.54
N GLY A 217 20.79 -3.67 -13.75
CA GLY A 217 21.52 -4.23 -14.90
C GLY A 217 20.85 -4.00 -16.25
N ALA A 218 19.51 -4.00 -16.33
CA ALA A 218 18.82 -3.75 -17.60
C ALA A 218 18.94 -2.28 -18.03
N ALA A 219 18.81 -1.33 -17.09
CA ALA A 219 19.04 0.09 -17.35
C ALA A 219 20.49 0.40 -17.70
N ALA A 220 21.46 -0.24 -17.04
CA ALA A 220 22.88 -0.11 -17.33
C ALA A 220 23.24 -0.68 -18.72
N LEU A 221 22.66 -1.80 -19.12
CA LEU A 221 22.85 -2.41 -20.45
C LEU A 221 22.25 -1.55 -21.55
N LEU A 222 21.09 -0.94 -21.36
CA LEU A 222 20.49 0.01 -22.31
C LEU A 222 21.34 1.30 -22.44
N GLY A 223 21.86 1.82 -21.33
CA GLY A 223 22.78 2.96 -21.33
C GLY A 223 24.08 2.68 -22.06
N LEU A 224 24.69 1.50 -21.85
CA LEU A 224 25.89 1.06 -22.54
C LEU A 224 25.66 0.83 -24.04
N ALA A 225 24.55 0.21 -24.42
CA ALA A 225 24.17 0.02 -25.83
C ALA A 225 23.95 1.35 -26.55
N GLY A 226 23.35 2.35 -25.86
CA GLY A 226 23.19 3.70 -26.38
C GLY A 226 24.52 4.41 -26.65
N MET A 227 25.48 4.30 -25.72
CA MET A 227 26.83 4.91 -25.89
C MET A 227 27.63 4.25 -27.00
N LEU A 228 27.57 2.94 -27.16
CA LEU A 228 28.25 2.21 -28.24
C LEU A 228 27.64 2.51 -29.63
N GLY A 229 26.32 2.75 -29.69
CA GLY A 229 25.65 3.14 -30.93
C GLY A 229 26.05 4.53 -31.45
N VAL A 230 26.31 5.48 -30.56
CA VAL A 230 26.71 6.86 -30.93
C VAL A 230 28.17 6.91 -31.42
N SER A 231 29.06 6.07 -30.91
CA SER A 231 30.48 6.05 -31.29
C SER A 231 30.70 5.55 -32.72
N ARG A 232 29.81 4.70 -33.29
CA ARG A 232 29.93 4.18 -34.65
C ARG A 232 29.52 5.18 -35.76
N ARG A 233 28.77 6.23 -35.45
CA ARG A 233 28.33 7.23 -36.45
C ARG A 233 29.33 8.33 -36.76
N ARG A 234 30.49 8.36 -36.10
CA ARG A 234 31.52 9.40 -36.32
C ARG A 234 32.69 9.00 -37.27
N LYS A 235 32.57 7.88 -37.96
CA LYS A 235 33.57 7.45 -38.97
C LYS A 235 32.88 7.16 -40.32
N ALA A 236 32.25 8.15 -40.89
CA ALA A 236 31.86 8.20 -42.30
C ALA A 236 32.09 9.61 -42.83
#